data_4a1f714badcf9117b337e77626e2221d
#
_entry.id   4a1f714badcf9117b337e77626e2221d
#
_cell.length_a   1.000
_cell.length_b   1.000
_cell.length_c   1.000
_cell.angle_alpha   90.00
_cell.angle_beta   90.00
_cell.angle_gamma   90.00
#
_symmetry.space_group_name_H-M   'P 1'
#
loop_
_entity.id
_entity.type
_entity.pdbx_description
1 polymer ?
#
loop_
_entity_poly.entity_id
_entity_poly.type
_entity_poly.pdbx_seq_one_letter_code
_entity_poly.pdbx_strand_id
1 'polypeptide(L)'
;MRAGKCFSVVTAMLVLSSSAASIAGEGQANDQGSPRAAPTYRVDPFWPKPLPAGWITGEVAGTCIDSQDHVFTLNRGPQNNLTDKEKVTGVPSPAVIEFSPDGEVVNSWGAPGSPQLARMPTGLHGCFVDFQDNVWIAGNGDGVVQKYSHDGSVLLLEIGTKGVCDSPTTKCGTPDSNSSRTLLNEPANMAVDPANGEVYIADGYGNHRVVVFDKNGVYQRQWGSAGTGPGQFSPGGGGHPHCVVLGNDNLVYACDRANDRIEVFDKKGNLKRIIPVVPGTGARPAGIGSAWDLKFSNDATQTFMFEVDGGNEVLWTFNRAAGLILAGFGRPGHMAGDFTFLHSVAIDSKGNLFTGETIGGRRIQKFKRHGGEDGNDD
;
A
#
# COMPACT_ATOMS: atom_id res chain seq x y z
N MET A 1 30.24 -76.92 -19.39
CA MET A 1 31.71 -77.08 -19.45
C MET A 1 32.39 -75.79 -19.00
N ARG A 2 33.35 -75.94 -18.06
CA ARG A 2 34.28 -74.99 -17.48
C ARG A 2 33.58 -73.92 -16.57
N ALA A 3 33.59 -74.06 -15.22
CA ALA A 3 34.63 -74.11 -14.19
C ALA A 3 35.60 -72.97 -14.19
N GLY A 4 35.56 -72.15 -13.11
CA GLY A 4 36.58 -71.13 -12.86
C GLY A 4 36.33 -70.34 -11.58
N LYS A 5 36.73 -70.86 -10.52
CA LYS A 5 37.60 -70.47 -9.40
C LYS A 5 37.25 -69.20 -8.61
N CYS A 6 36.88 -69.46 -7.36
CA CYS A 6 36.97 -68.57 -6.19
C CYS A 6 38.44 -68.14 -5.95
N PHE A 7 38.62 -66.87 -5.58
CA PHE A 7 39.77 -66.41 -4.78
C PHE A 7 39.28 -65.60 -3.59
N SER A 8 39.48 -66.13 -2.42
CA SER A 8 39.36 -65.43 -1.14
C SER A 8 40.61 -64.58 -0.91
N VAL A 9 40.43 -63.31 -0.61
CA VAL A 9 41.47 -62.48 -0.07
C VAL A 9 41.08 -62.09 1.37
N VAL A 10 41.86 -62.52 2.32
CA VAL A 10 41.81 -62.14 3.71
C VAL A 10 42.58 -60.85 3.85
N THR A 11 41.96 -59.78 4.31
CA THR A 11 42.65 -58.53 4.62
C THR A 11 42.53 -58.28 6.13
N ALA A 12 43.69 -58.18 6.75
CA ALA A 12 43.85 -57.96 8.19
C ALA A 12 43.45 -56.53 8.60
N MET A 13 42.68 -56.42 9.69
CA MET A 13 42.36 -55.17 10.36
C MET A 13 43.54 -54.72 11.20
N LEU A 14 44.09 -53.55 10.88
CA LEU A 14 44.97 -52.75 11.75
C LEU A 14 44.10 -51.76 12.54
N VAL A 15 44.04 -51.94 13.85
CA VAL A 15 43.39 -50.99 14.78
C VAL A 15 44.42 -49.91 15.13
N LEU A 16 44.23 -48.72 14.63
CA LEU A 16 44.93 -47.51 15.08
C LEU A 16 44.02 -46.73 16.04
N SER A 17 44.36 -46.73 17.31
CA SER A 17 43.77 -45.87 18.34
C SER A 17 44.35 -44.48 18.22
N SER A 18 43.57 -43.50 17.73
CA SER A 18 43.86 -42.06 17.82
C SER A 18 42.98 -41.43 18.90
N SER A 19 43.64 -40.97 19.96
CA SER A 19 43.04 -40.14 21.00
C SER A 19 42.75 -38.75 20.40
N ALA A 20 41.47 -38.41 20.21
CA ALA A 20 41.06 -37.05 19.84
C ALA A 20 40.86 -36.24 21.13
N ALA A 21 41.66 -35.22 21.31
CA ALA A 21 41.43 -34.17 22.29
C ALA A 21 40.22 -33.32 21.86
N SER A 22 39.16 -33.30 22.65
CA SER A 22 38.02 -32.45 22.51
C SER A 22 38.38 -31.01 22.88
N ILE A 23 38.52 -30.13 21.88
CA ILE A 23 38.49 -28.69 22.08
C ILE A 23 37.01 -28.32 22.12
N ALA A 24 36.50 -28.05 23.32
CA ALA A 24 35.18 -27.40 23.49
C ALA A 24 35.33 -25.94 23.05
N GLY A 25 35.01 -25.68 21.78
CA GLY A 25 34.68 -24.33 21.31
C GLY A 25 33.26 -24.04 21.69
N GLU A 26 33.05 -23.16 22.67
CA GLU A 26 31.74 -22.53 22.89
C GLU A 26 31.37 -21.71 21.65
N GLY A 27 30.73 -22.36 20.68
CA GLY A 27 30.00 -21.67 19.61
C GLY A 27 28.82 -21.00 20.26
N GLN A 28 28.84 -19.68 20.38
CA GLN A 28 27.61 -18.91 20.59
C GLN A 28 26.64 -19.33 19.49
N ALA A 29 25.62 -20.08 19.85
CA ALA A 29 24.46 -20.26 19.02
C ALA A 29 23.86 -18.87 18.83
N ASN A 30 24.03 -18.30 17.63
CA ASN A 30 23.17 -17.19 17.20
C ASN A 30 21.74 -17.70 17.35
N ASP A 31 21.06 -17.21 18.34
CA ASP A 31 19.61 -17.32 18.48
C ASP A 31 18.99 -16.60 17.27
N GLN A 32 18.89 -17.31 16.16
CA GLN A 32 18.04 -16.96 15.05
C GLN A 32 16.62 -17.24 15.59
N GLY A 33 16.08 -16.25 16.33
CA GLY A 33 14.74 -16.34 16.91
C GLY A 33 13.80 -16.96 15.90
N SER A 34 12.98 -17.89 16.35
CA SER A 34 11.94 -18.53 15.55
C SER A 34 11.21 -17.45 14.74
N PRO A 35 10.89 -17.69 13.46
CA PRO A 35 10.21 -16.69 12.64
C PRO A 35 8.99 -16.15 13.39
N ARG A 36 8.94 -14.84 13.65
CA ARG A 36 7.83 -14.23 14.38
C ARG A 36 6.53 -14.60 13.69
N ALA A 37 5.57 -15.16 14.42
CA ALA A 37 4.27 -15.54 13.88
C ALA A 37 3.55 -14.30 13.30
N ALA A 38 2.84 -14.48 12.19
CA ALA A 38 2.02 -13.41 11.63
C ALA A 38 0.95 -12.97 12.62
N PRO A 39 0.71 -11.67 12.80
CA PRO A 39 -0.41 -11.20 13.60
C PRO A 39 -1.74 -11.66 13.00
N THR A 40 -2.72 -11.92 13.86
CA THR A 40 -4.09 -12.23 13.46
C THR A 40 -4.98 -11.01 13.63
N TYR A 41 -6.08 -10.97 12.87
CA TYR A 41 -6.97 -9.81 12.83
C TYR A 41 -8.43 -10.24 12.93
N ARG A 42 -9.23 -9.41 13.60
CA ARG A 42 -10.70 -9.55 13.64
C ARG A 42 -11.35 -8.23 13.29
N VAL A 43 -12.36 -8.26 12.43
CA VAL A 43 -13.14 -7.07 12.11
C VAL A 43 -13.84 -6.52 13.35
N ASP A 44 -13.80 -5.20 13.53
CA ASP A 44 -14.62 -4.49 14.51
C ASP A 44 -15.91 -4.00 13.83
N PRO A 45 -17.04 -4.71 13.99
CA PRO A 45 -18.27 -4.37 13.30
C PRO A 45 -18.94 -3.09 13.85
N PHE A 46 -18.40 -2.51 14.93
CA PHE A 46 -18.92 -1.30 15.58
C PHE A 46 -18.08 -0.06 15.28
N TRP A 47 -17.07 -0.20 14.43
CA TRP A 47 -16.26 0.90 13.93
C TRP A 47 -16.46 1.04 12.39
N PRO A 48 -16.64 2.26 11.85
CA PRO A 48 -16.83 3.53 12.55
C PRO A 48 -18.21 3.61 13.23
N LYS A 49 -18.40 4.64 14.06
CA LYS A 49 -19.71 5.00 14.57
C LYS A 49 -20.59 5.50 13.43
N PRO A 50 -21.92 5.51 13.60
CA PRO A 50 -22.82 6.03 12.59
C PRO A 50 -22.42 7.43 12.14
N LEU A 51 -22.36 7.62 10.83
CA LEU A 51 -22.10 8.94 10.24
C LEU A 51 -23.19 9.94 10.65
N PRO A 52 -22.91 11.24 10.62
CA PRO A 52 -23.94 12.28 10.79
C PRO A 52 -25.17 12.03 9.92
N ALA A 53 -26.34 12.39 10.44
CA ALA A 53 -27.62 12.03 9.81
C ALA A 53 -27.69 12.42 8.33
N GLY A 54 -28.04 11.46 7.51
CA GLY A 54 -28.20 11.61 6.06
C GLY A 54 -26.90 11.48 5.25
N TRP A 55 -25.73 11.35 5.86
CA TRP A 55 -24.50 11.17 5.09
C TRP A 55 -24.37 9.75 4.54
N ILE A 56 -23.95 9.67 3.27
CA ILE A 56 -23.60 8.43 2.59
C ILE A 56 -22.19 8.61 1.98
N THR A 57 -21.29 7.67 2.24
CA THR A 57 -20.01 7.60 1.55
C THR A 57 -20.20 7.06 0.13
N GLY A 58 -19.45 7.62 -0.82
CA GLY A 58 -19.22 6.98 -2.12
C GLY A 58 -18.06 5.99 -2.03
N GLU A 59 -17.35 5.80 -3.13
CA GLU A 59 -16.12 5.02 -3.16
C GLU A 59 -15.10 5.59 -2.17
N VAL A 60 -14.59 4.76 -1.25
CA VAL A 60 -13.52 5.12 -0.33
C VAL A 60 -12.19 4.67 -0.94
N ALA A 61 -11.52 5.59 -1.60
CA ALA A 61 -10.32 5.27 -2.37
C ALA A 61 -9.03 5.32 -1.56
N GLY A 62 -8.91 6.23 -0.60
CA GLY A 62 -7.72 6.39 0.23
C GLY A 62 -8.04 6.34 1.72
N THR A 63 -7.16 5.68 2.47
CA THR A 63 -7.13 5.73 3.93
C THR A 63 -5.74 6.10 4.40
N CYS A 64 -5.63 6.99 5.36
CA CYS A 64 -4.38 7.34 6.02
C CYS A 64 -4.63 7.69 7.49
N ILE A 65 -3.55 7.82 8.26
CA ILE A 65 -3.65 7.96 9.70
C ILE A 65 -2.62 8.98 10.18
N ASP A 66 -2.97 9.75 11.20
CA ASP A 66 -2.09 10.75 11.81
C ASP A 66 -1.34 10.21 13.04
N SER A 67 -0.55 11.08 13.68
CA SER A 67 0.23 10.75 14.88
C SER A 67 -0.62 10.51 16.13
N GLN A 68 -1.93 10.82 16.09
CA GLN A 68 -2.89 10.64 17.18
C GLN A 68 -3.83 9.45 16.94
N ASP A 69 -3.55 8.63 15.92
CA ASP A 69 -4.38 7.51 15.46
C ASP A 69 -5.75 7.93 14.87
N HIS A 70 -5.91 9.21 14.46
CA HIS A 70 -7.09 9.60 13.71
C HIS A 70 -7.02 9.06 12.28
N VAL A 71 -8.12 8.54 11.80
CA VAL A 71 -8.22 7.89 10.50
C VAL A 71 -8.88 8.81 9.49
N PHE A 72 -8.14 9.18 8.46
CA PHE A 72 -8.68 9.97 7.33
C PHE A 72 -9.13 9.05 6.21
N THR A 73 -10.27 9.38 5.61
CA THR A 73 -10.79 8.69 4.43
C THR A 73 -11.05 9.67 3.30
N LEU A 74 -10.64 9.28 2.09
CA LEU A 74 -10.98 9.99 0.87
C LEU A 74 -12.18 9.33 0.21
N ASN A 75 -13.26 10.07 0.11
CA ASN A 75 -14.54 9.59 -0.39
C ASN A 75 -14.97 10.35 -1.65
N ARG A 76 -15.32 9.61 -2.70
CA ARG A 76 -15.71 10.17 -4.01
C ARG A 76 -17.20 10.57 -4.11
N GLY A 77 -18.00 10.33 -3.07
CA GLY A 77 -19.43 10.65 -3.06
C GLY A 77 -19.76 12.08 -3.52
N PRO A 78 -19.08 13.13 -2.96
CA PRO A 78 -19.36 14.51 -3.38
C PRO A 78 -18.88 14.84 -4.80
N GLN A 79 -18.06 13.99 -5.44
CA GLN A 79 -17.66 14.09 -6.84
C GLN A 79 -18.58 13.33 -7.80
N ASN A 80 -19.89 13.23 -7.47
CA ASN A 80 -20.93 12.55 -8.24
C ASN A 80 -20.82 11.02 -8.32
N ASN A 81 -20.20 10.41 -7.33
CA ASN A 81 -20.01 8.96 -7.26
C ASN A 81 -21.10 8.23 -6.43
N LEU A 82 -22.24 8.86 -6.18
CA LEU A 82 -23.41 8.18 -5.62
C LEU A 82 -24.35 7.71 -6.74
N THR A 83 -24.95 6.55 -6.54
CA THR A 83 -26.03 6.07 -7.41
C THR A 83 -27.30 6.91 -7.23
N ASP A 84 -28.20 6.90 -8.20
CA ASP A 84 -29.46 7.63 -8.08
C ASP A 84 -30.33 7.11 -6.91
N LYS A 85 -30.20 5.85 -6.54
CA LYS A 85 -30.91 5.28 -5.38
C LYS A 85 -30.35 5.81 -4.06
N GLU A 86 -29.03 5.92 -3.95
CA GLU A 86 -28.40 6.51 -2.78
C GLU A 86 -28.76 7.98 -2.60
N LYS A 87 -28.82 8.75 -3.70
CA LYS A 87 -29.22 10.17 -3.69
C LYS A 87 -30.65 10.41 -3.19
N VAL A 88 -31.51 9.41 -3.28
CA VAL A 88 -32.90 9.49 -2.75
C VAL A 88 -32.94 9.31 -1.24
N THR A 89 -32.00 8.51 -0.70
CA THR A 89 -32.01 8.12 0.72
C THR A 89 -31.08 8.94 1.60
N GLY A 90 -30.12 9.67 1.00
CA GLY A 90 -29.17 10.48 1.73
C GLY A 90 -28.44 11.49 0.85
N VAL A 91 -27.51 12.18 1.45
CA VAL A 91 -26.63 13.17 0.80
C VAL A 91 -25.19 12.69 0.82
N PRO A 92 -24.36 13.04 -0.19
CA PRO A 92 -22.96 12.67 -0.16
C PRO A 92 -22.30 13.32 1.06
N SER A 93 -21.52 12.50 1.80
CA SER A 93 -20.65 13.01 2.86
C SER A 93 -19.53 13.90 2.27
N PRO A 94 -18.84 14.74 3.06
CA PRO A 94 -17.68 15.47 2.59
C PRO A 94 -16.60 14.55 2.00
N ALA A 95 -15.74 15.12 1.14
CA ALA A 95 -14.70 14.39 0.42
C ALA A 95 -13.65 13.75 1.36
N VAL A 96 -13.33 14.43 2.44
CA VAL A 96 -12.47 13.91 3.51
C VAL A 96 -13.26 13.84 4.79
N ILE A 97 -13.18 12.70 5.46
CA ILE A 97 -13.74 12.49 6.79
C ILE A 97 -12.60 12.02 7.69
N GLU A 98 -12.47 12.66 8.84
CA GLU A 98 -11.54 12.30 9.90
C GLU A 98 -12.30 11.64 11.04
N PHE A 99 -11.89 10.43 11.39
CA PHE A 99 -12.45 9.65 12.49
C PHE A 99 -11.49 9.60 13.65
N SER A 100 -12.01 9.73 14.87
CA SER A 100 -11.24 9.41 16.08
C SER A 100 -10.87 7.89 16.10
N PRO A 101 -9.92 7.46 16.96
CA PRO A 101 -9.62 6.03 17.16
C PRO A 101 -10.85 5.19 17.51
N ASP A 102 -11.85 5.80 18.19
CA ASP A 102 -13.11 5.17 18.58
C ASP A 102 -14.17 5.17 17.47
N GLY A 103 -13.90 5.85 16.34
CA GLY A 103 -14.75 5.88 15.16
C GLY A 103 -15.75 7.02 15.08
N GLU A 104 -15.70 8.01 15.98
CA GLU A 104 -16.50 9.22 15.88
C GLU A 104 -15.95 10.15 14.79
N VAL A 105 -16.84 10.79 14.03
CA VAL A 105 -16.43 11.84 13.08
C VAL A 105 -16.01 13.08 13.88
N VAL A 106 -14.74 13.44 13.81
CA VAL A 106 -14.17 14.59 14.55
C VAL A 106 -13.92 15.79 13.64
N ASN A 107 -13.73 15.57 12.34
CA ASN A 107 -13.56 16.61 11.33
C ASN A 107 -13.97 16.13 9.95
N SER A 108 -14.24 17.09 9.05
CA SER A 108 -14.52 16.78 7.63
C SER A 108 -14.38 18.04 6.78
N TRP A 109 -13.95 17.86 5.52
CA TRP A 109 -13.87 18.96 4.56
C TRP A 109 -14.11 18.51 3.12
N GLY A 110 -14.19 19.48 2.19
CA GLY A 110 -14.59 19.18 0.82
C GLY A 110 -16.07 18.81 0.72
N ALA A 111 -16.95 19.61 1.38
CA ALA A 111 -18.40 19.40 1.32
C ALA A 111 -18.92 19.49 -0.11
N PRO A 112 -20.00 18.76 -0.45
CA PRO A 112 -20.62 18.81 -1.77
C PRO A 112 -20.92 20.24 -2.22
N GLY A 113 -20.46 20.60 -3.44
CA GLY A 113 -20.67 21.94 -4.01
C GLY A 113 -19.80 23.05 -3.39
N SER A 114 -18.92 22.76 -2.46
CA SER A 114 -18.03 23.77 -1.87
C SER A 114 -16.92 24.21 -2.82
N PRO A 115 -16.43 25.46 -2.72
CA PRO A 115 -15.24 25.91 -3.46
C PRO A 115 -14.01 25.08 -3.14
N GLN A 116 -13.90 24.54 -1.92
CA GLN A 116 -12.81 23.67 -1.51
C GLN A 116 -12.83 22.37 -2.31
N LEU A 117 -13.99 21.68 -2.42
CA LEU A 117 -14.14 20.49 -3.23
C LEU A 117 -13.76 20.73 -4.69
N ALA A 118 -14.15 21.89 -5.25
CA ALA A 118 -13.82 22.24 -6.63
C ALA A 118 -12.31 22.39 -6.86
N ARG A 119 -11.52 22.73 -5.82
CA ARG A 119 -10.06 22.81 -5.87
C ARG A 119 -9.35 21.50 -5.65
N MET A 120 -9.98 20.53 -4.96
CA MET A 120 -9.40 19.21 -4.68
C MET A 120 -9.13 18.44 -5.97
N PRO A 121 -8.22 17.45 -5.97
CA PRO A 121 -7.99 16.59 -7.13
C PRO A 121 -9.27 15.89 -7.57
N THR A 122 -9.46 15.73 -8.86
CA THR A 122 -10.57 14.96 -9.42
C THR A 122 -10.25 13.46 -9.29
N GLY A 123 -11.26 12.66 -8.96
CA GLY A 123 -11.06 11.22 -8.73
C GLY A 123 -10.17 10.97 -7.52
N LEU A 124 -10.53 11.50 -6.35
CA LEU A 124 -9.76 11.31 -5.10
C LEU A 124 -9.25 9.88 -4.96
N HIS A 125 -7.95 9.71 -4.64
CA HIS A 125 -7.32 8.42 -4.67
C HIS A 125 -6.35 8.18 -3.52
N GLY A 126 -5.09 8.58 -3.62
CA GLY A 126 -4.08 8.38 -2.59
C GLY A 126 -4.26 9.32 -1.41
N CYS A 127 -4.12 8.78 -0.19
CA CYS A 127 -4.11 9.50 1.08
C CYS A 127 -2.82 9.23 1.83
N PHE A 128 -2.18 10.27 2.34
CA PHE A 128 -0.99 10.16 3.18
C PHE A 128 -0.99 11.28 4.22
N VAL A 129 -0.59 10.98 5.46
CA VAL A 129 -0.31 12.00 6.48
C VAL A 129 1.19 12.04 6.70
N ASP A 130 1.80 13.24 6.57
CA ASP A 130 3.23 13.39 6.74
C ASP A 130 3.64 13.53 8.22
N PHE A 131 4.95 13.51 8.47
CA PHE A 131 5.53 13.61 9.84
C PHE A 131 5.24 14.95 10.57
N GLN A 132 4.56 15.87 9.91
CA GLN A 132 4.06 17.13 10.46
C GLN A 132 2.53 17.13 10.61
N ASP A 133 1.90 15.97 10.46
CA ASP A 133 0.47 15.76 10.43
C ASP A 133 -0.28 16.54 9.34
N ASN A 134 0.39 16.89 8.23
CA ASN A 134 -0.30 17.46 7.09
C ASN A 134 -0.88 16.34 6.20
N VAL A 135 -2.06 16.58 5.65
CA VAL A 135 -2.78 15.62 4.82
C VAL A 135 -2.44 15.82 3.34
N TRP A 136 -1.98 14.77 2.70
CA TRP A 136 -1.67 14.73 1.27
C TRP A 136 -2.72 13.95 0.51
N ILE A 137 -3.13 14.47 -0.65
CA ILE A 137 -4.19 13.90 -1.48
C ILE A 137 -3.74 13.85 -2.92
N ALA A 138 -3.85 12.66 -3.55
CA ALA A 138 -3.72 12.46 -4.98
C ALA A 138 -5.08 12.18 -5.62
N GLY A 139 -5.19 12.43 -6.93
CA GLY A 139 -6.39 12.09 -7.68
C GLY A 139 -6.05 11.44 -9.02
N ASN A 140 -6.68 10.30 -9.30
CA ASN A 140 -6.46 9.53 -10.52
C ASN A 140 -7.30 9.99 -11.74
N GLY A 141 -7.96 11.12 -11.64
CA GLY A 141 -8.67 11.77 -12.76
C GLY A 141 -8.12 13.17 -13.03
N ASP A 142 -6.93 13.49 -12.53
CA ASP A 142 -6.32 14.80 -12.59
C ASP A 142 -4.78 14.69 -12.63
N GLY A 143 -4.09 15.80 -12.89
CA GLY A 143 -2.62 15.88 -12.93
C GLY A 143 -2.01 16.49 -11.67
N VAL A 144 -2.56 16.24 -10.46
CA VAL A 144 -2.15 17.00 -9.29
C VAL A 144 -2.10 16.16 -8.01
N VAL A 145 -1.12 16.47 -7.15
CA VAL A 145 -1.04 16.05 -5.74
C VAL A 145 -1.04 17.31 -4.89
N GLN A 146 -1.85 17.32 -3.84
CA GLN A 146 -2.04 18.46 -2.96
C GLN A 146 -1.73 18.12 -1.50
N LYS A 147 -1.07 19.06 -0.80
CA LYS A 147 -0.81 19.04 0.63
C LYS A 147 -1.72 20.05 1.34
N TYR A 148 -2.44 19.60 2.33
CA TYR A 148 -3.31 20.44 3.17
C TYR A 148 -2.78 20.49 4.60
N SER A 149 -3.13 21.58 5.32
CA SER A 149 -3.05 21.58 6.80
C SER A 149 -3.86 20.41 7.36
N HIS A 150 -3.54 19.96 8.57
CA HIS A 150 -4.20 18.82 9.22
C HIS A 150 -5.73 18.94 9.19
N ASP A 151 -6.25 20.11 9.52
CA ASP A 151 -7.68 20.42 9.54
C ASP A 151 -8.32 20.62 8.14
N GLY A 152 -7.52 20.53 7.08
CA GLY A 152 -7.94 20.73 5.70
C GLY A 152 -8.22 22.18 5.31
N SER A 153 -8.05 23.16 6.21
CA SER A 153 -8.44 24.56 5.96
C SER A 153 -7.53 25.29 4.97
N VAL A 154 -6.27 24.90 4.89
CA VAL A 154 -5.25 25.57 4.05
C VAL A 154 -4.62 24.60 3.07
N LEU A 155 -4.63 24.94 1.78
CA LEU A 155 -3.80 24.28 0.78
C LEU A 155 -2.36 24.80 0.90
N LEU A 156 -1.43 23.96 1.35
CA LEU A 156 -0.05 24.31 1.66
C LEU A 156 0.88 24.15 0.43
N LEU A 157 0.64 23.15 -0.40
CA LEU A 157 1.44 22.85 -1.59
C LEU A 157 0.59 22.15 -2.64
N GLU A 158 0.84 22.47 -3.91
CA GLU A 158 0.33 21.73 -5.06
C GLU A 158 1.50 21.33 -5.96
N ILE A 159 1.60 20.04 -6.31
CA ILE A 159 2.57 19.47 -7.25
C ILE A 159 1.81 19.04 -8.49
N GLY A 160 2.23 19.48 -9.64
CA GLY A 160 1.49 19.35 -10.89
C GLY A 160 0.59 20.56 -11.16
N THR A 161 -0.41 20.38 -12.01
CA THR A 161 -1.38 21.42 -12.33
C THR A 161 -2.75 20.80 -12.54
N LYS A 162 -3.74 21.26 -11.77
CA LYS A 162 -5.10 20.74 -11.86
C LYS A 162 -5.65 20.84 -13.29
N GLY A 163 -6.15 19.71 -13.82
CA GLY A 163 -6.71 19.63 -15.18
C GLY A 163 -5.69 19.62 -16.32
N VAL A 164 -4.38 19.59 -16.01
CA VAL A 164 -3.30 19.54 -17.00
C VAL A 164 -2.38 18.37 -16.70
N CYS A 165 -2.28 17.42 -17.63
CA CYS A 165 -1.51 16.21 -17.44
C CYS A 165 -0.28 16.12 -18.35
N ASP A 166 0.73 15.35 -17.90
CA ASP A 166 1.93 14.99 -18.69
C ASP A 166 1.53 14.03 -19.81
N SER A 167 0.98 14.58 -20.88
CA SER A 167 0.59 13.86 -22.06
C SER A 167 0.84 14.70 -23.32
N PRO A 168 0.90 14.11 -24.52
CA PRO A 168 1.12 14.85 -25.77
C PRO A 168 0.12 15.97 -26.02
N THR A 169 -1.08 15.89 -25.44
CA THR A 169 -2.15 16.86 -25.59
C THR A 169 -2.43 17.67 -24.33
N THR A 170 -1.67 17.47 -23.27
CA THR A 170 -1.91 17.99 -21.92
C THR A 170 -3.24 17.57 -21.27
N LYS A 171 -4.02 16.71 -21.93
CA LYS A 171 -5.27 16.16 -21.41
C LYS A 171 -4.98 14.95 -20.51
N CYS A 172 -5.65 14.88 -19.38
CA CYS A 172 -5.67 13.69 -18.53
C CYS A 172 -6.39 12.52 -19.22
N GLY A 173 -6.09 11.28 -18.82
CA GLY A 173 -6.66 10.09 -19.45
C GLY A 173 -6.09 9.74 -20.82
N THR A 174 -5.04 10.42 -21.28
CA THR A 174 -4.31 10.06 -22.50
C THR A 174 -2.99 9.37 -22.14
N PRO A 175 -2.53 8.40 -22.98
CA PRO A 175 -1.31 7.66 -22.71
C PRO A 175 -0.10 8.55 -22.47
N ASP A 176 0.82 7.99 -21.70
CA ASP A 176 1.98 8.57 -21.09
C ASP A 176 2.92 9.34 -22.02
N SER A 177 3.46 10.42 -21.49
CA SER A 177 4.72 11.00 -21.95
C SER A 177 5.89 10.61 -21.06
N ASN A 178 5.65 10.37 -19.78
CA ASN A 178 6.67 10.04 -18.77
C ASN A 178 7.84 11.02 -18.76
N SER A 179 7.63 12.26 -19.20
CA SER A 179 8.70 13.18 -19.59
C SER A 179 8.72 14.50 -18.82
N SER A 180 7.58 14.97 -18.33
CA SER A 180 7.48 16.25 -17.66
C SER A 180 8.17 16.23 -16.29
N ARG A 181 8.83 17.34 -15.98
CA ARG A 181 9.41 17.61 -14.65
C ARG A 181 8.53 18.47 -13.77
N THR A 182 7.37 18.87 -14.25
CA THR A 182 6.44 19.77 -13.55
C THR A 182 5.01 19.26 -13.57
N LEU A 183 4.64 18.41 -14.53
CA LEU A 183 3.31 17.85 -14.66
C LEU A 183 3.29 16.37 -14.24
N LEU A 184 2.18 15.95 -13.71
CA LEU A 184 1.83 14.55 -13.41
C LEU A 184 0.78 14.08 -14.41
N ASN A 185 0.50 12.78 -14.45
CA ASN A 185 -0.57 12.22 -15.26
C ASN A 185 -1.34 11.17 -14.47
N GLU A 186 -2.38 11.63 -13.78
CA GLU A 186 -3.26 10.78 -12.97
C GLU A 186 -2.51 10.00 -11.86
N PRO A 187 -1.87 10.73 -10.91
CA PRO A 187 -1.11 10.11 -9.83
C PRO A 187 -2.00 9.28 -8.90
N ALA A 188 -1.51 8.09 -8.54
CA ALA A 188 -2.24 7.16 -7.70
C ALA A 188 -2.02 7.41 -6.19
N ASN A 189 -0.77 7.59 -5.77
CA ASN A 189 -0.40 7.62 -4.36
C ASN A 189 0.88 8.43 -4.16
N MET A 190 1.21 8.76 -2.89
CA MET A 190 2.43 9.44 -2.53
C MET A 190 2.92 9.05 -1.14
N ALA A 191 4.20 9.28 -0.89
CA ALA A 191 4.84 9.21 0.41
C ALA A 191 5.83 10.35 0.59
N VAL A 192 6.01 10.83 1.82
CA VAL A 192 6.96 11.90 2.16
C VAL A 192 8.07 11.34 3.02
N ASP A 193 9.32 11.59 2.64
CA ASP A 193 10.49 11.19 3.40
C ASP A 193 10.66 12.09 4.63
N PRO A 194 10.55 11.57 5.86
CA PRO A 194 10.70 12.38 7.06
C PRO A 194 12.11 12.94 7.26
N ALA A 195 13.11 12.36 6.58
CA ALA A 195 14.51 12.79 6.72
C ALA A 195 14.81 14.12 6.00
N ASN A 196 14.13 14.40 4.88
CA ASN A 196 14.44 15.56 4.05
C ASN A 196 13.20 16.24 3.44
N GLY A 197 12.00 15.67 3.60
CA GLY A 197 10.75 16.19 3.06
C GLY A 197 10.56 15.90 1.57
N GLU A 198 11.38 15.05 0.94
CA GLU A 198 11.15 14.63 -0.45
C GLU A 198 9.82 13.89 -0.59
N VAL A 199 9.09 14.22 -1.66
CA VAL A 199 7.79 13.66 -1.98
C VAL A 199 7.95 12.67 -3.13
N TYR A 200 7.70 11.41 -2.84
CA TYR A 200 7.69 10.32 -3.82
C TYR A 200 6.26 10.12 -4.30
N ILE A 201 6.02 10.17 -5.60
CA ILE A 201 4.69 10.05 -6.18
C ILE A 201 4.64 8.85 -7.12
N ALA A 202 3.68 7.95 -6.90
CA ALA A 202 3.29 6.91 -7.84
C ALA A 202 2.45 7.55 -8.95
N ASP A 203 3.09 8.03 -10.00
CA ASP A 203 2.47 8.68 -11.14
C ASP A 203 2.14 7.61 -12.19
N GLY A 204 1.03 6.87 -11.97
CA GLY A 204 0.85 5.56 -12.55
C GLY A 204 -0.44 5.31 -13.35
N TYR A 205 -1.49 6.14 -13.30
CA TYR A 205 -2.69 5.89 -14.10
C TYR A 205 -2.54 6.35 -15.55
N GLY A 206 -1.91 7.48 -15.77
CA GLY A 206 -1.59 7.98 -17.11
C GLY A 206 -0.11 7.86 -17.47
N ASN A 207 0.80 7.99 -16.50
CA ASN A 207 2.22 7.72 -16.62
C ASN A 207 2.58 6.35 -16.00
N HIS A 208 3.87 5.94 -16.13
CA HIS A 208 4.39 4.68 -15.62
C HIS A 208 5.72 4.94 -14.89
N ARG A 209 5.67 5.76 -13.83
CA ARG A 209 6.88 6.18 -13.11
C ARG A 209 6.65 6.41 -11.63
N VAL A 210 7.72 6.30 -10.86
CA VAL A 210 7.85 7.01 -9.58
C VAL A 210 8.60 8.30 -9.87
N VAL A 211 8.04 9.44 -9.48
CA VAL A 211 8.66 10.76 -9.62
C VAL A 211 8.85 11.39 -8.25
N VAL A 212 9.97 12.05 -8.04
CA VAL A 212 10.37 12.64 -6.76
C VAL A 212 10.52 14.15 -6.89
N PHE A 213 9.86 14.85 -5.97
CA PHE A 213 9.97 16.29 -5.79
C PHE A 213 10.58 16.60 -4.41
N ASP A 214 11.16 17.76 -4.24
CA ASP A 214 11.56 18.23 -2.92
C ASP A 214 10.33 18.77 -2.14
N LYS A 215 10.55 19.16 -0.90
CA LYS A 215 9.52 19.72 0.00
C LYS A 215 8.84 21.01 -0.51
N ASN A 216 9.40 21.64 -1.53
CA ASN A 216 8.86 22.85 -2.17
C ASN A 216 8.18 22.57 -3.52
N GLY A 217 8.09 21.28 -3.93
CA GLY A 217 7.52 20.87 -5.19
C GLY A 217 8.46 21.03 -6.40
N VAL A 218 9.78 21.08 -6.16
CA VAL A 218 10.79 21.14 -7.24
C VAL A 218 11.24 19.72 -7.59
N TYR A 219 11.16 19.36 -8.87
CA TYR A 219 11.57 18.07 -9.41
C TYR A 219 13.01 17.72 -9.04
N GLN A 220 13.22 16.48 -8.61
CA GLN A 220 14.53 15.93 -8.26
C GLN A 220 14.96 14.85 -9.23
N ARG A 221 14.13 13.81 -9.41
CA ARG A 221 14.43 12.61 -10.21
C ARG A 221 13.18 11.80 -10.47
N GLN A 222 13.29 10.85 -11.37
CA GLN A 222 12.24 9.84 -11.62
C GLN A 222 12.85 8.55 -12.14
N TRP A 223 12.08 7.47 -12.09
CA TRP A 223 12.40 6.19 -12.69
C TRP A 223 11.13 5.42 -13.05
N GLY A 224 11.27 4.42 -13.90
CA GLY A 224 10.19 3.62 -14.41
C GLY A 224 9.82 3.95 -15.85
N SER A 225 9.21 2.99 -16.50
CA SER A 225 8.63 3.08 -17.84
C SER A 225 7.59 1.99 -18.01
N ALA A 226 6.74 2.08 -19.02
CA ALA A 226 5.77 1.02 -19.34
C ALA A 226 6.46 -0.28 -19.73
N GLY A 227 6.03 -1.41 -19.15
CA GLY A 227 6.56 -2.72 -19.48
C GLY A 227 6.33 -3.77 -18.40
N THR A 228 6.92 -4.97 -18.60
CA THR A 228 6.85 -6.11 -17.68
C THR A 228 8.22 -6.53 -17.14
N GLY A 229 9.27 -5.91 -17.63
CA GLY A 229 10.65 -6.15 -17.18
C GLY A 229 10.95 -5.55 -15.81
N PRO A 230 12.12 -5.85 -15.22
CA PRO A 230 12.57 -5.24 -13.98
C PRO A 230 12.72 -3.71 -14.11
N GLY A 231 12.17 -2.96 -13.15
CA GLY A 231 12.18 -1.49 -13.16
C GLY A 231 11.16 -0.87 -14.14
N GLN A 232 10.28 -1.67 -14.70
CA GLN A 232 9.16 -1.24 -15.54
C GLN A 232 7.84 -1.50 -14.83
N PHE A 233 6.85 -0.68 -15.10
CA PHE A 233 5.50 -0.82 -14.56
C PHE A 233 4.54 -1.26 -15.67
N SER A 234 3.53 -2.05 -15.32
CA SER A 234 2.59 -2.63 -16.29
C SER A 234 2.06 -1.58 -17.28
N PRO A 235 2.05 -1.88 -18.59
CA PRO A 235 1.57 -0.95 -19.60
C PRO A 235 0.05 -0.86 -19.69
N GLY A 236 -0.67 -1.69 -18.92
CA GLY A 236 -2.13 -1.67 -18.89
C GLY A 236 -2.70 -0.45 -18.21
N GLY A 237 -3.99 -0.16 -18.42
CA GLY A 237 -4.71 0.85 -17.65
C GLY A 237 -4.93 0.41 -16.20
N GLY A 238 -5.12 1.36 -15.29
CA GLY A 238 -5.52 1.06 -13.92
C GLY A 238 -4.49 1.37 -12.82
N GLY A 239 -3.48 2.17 -13.12
CA GLY A 239 -2.50 2.66 -12.12
C GLY A 239 -1.33 1.70 -11.90
N HIS A 240 -0.20 2.01 -12.52
CA HIS A 240 1.04 1.26 -12.40
C HIS A 240 2.24 2.23 -12.51
N PRO A 241 2.94 2.58 -11.38
CA PRO A 241 2.71 2.08 -10.02
C PRO A 241 1.42 2.61 -9.39
N HIS A 242 0.77 1.75 -8.56
CA HIS A 242 -0.46 2.11 -7.85
C HIS A 242 -0.20 2.65 -6.44
N CYS A 243 0.83 2.18 -5.78
CA CYS A 243 1.30 2.70 -4.51
C CYS A 243 2.79 3.05 -4.53
N VAL A 244 3.21 3.91 -3.61
CA VAL A 244 4.62 4.11 -3.23
C VAL A 244 4.71 4.27 -1.72
N VAL A 245 5.59 3.48 -1.09
CA VAL A 245 5.79 3.50 0.37
C VAL A 245 7.28 3.49 0.69
N LEU A 246 7.68 4.27 1.70
CA LEU A 246 9.06 4.34 2.17
C LEU A 246 9.25 3.44 3.38
N GLY A 247 10.24 2.56 3.31
CA GLY A 247 10.65 1.74 4.44
C GLY A 247 11.71 2.43 5.32
N ASN A 248 11.78 2.04 6.59
CA ASN A 248 12.84 2.47 7.50
C ASN A 248 14.23 1.92 7.14
N ASP A 249 14.29 1.00 6.17
CA ASP A 249 15.51 0.50 5.53
C ASP A 249 16.06 1.43 4.43
N ASN A 250 15.47 2.62 4.28
CA ASN A 250 15.77 3.58 3.23
C ASN A 250 15.47 3.08 1.80
N LEU A 251 14.55 2.13 1.66
CA LEU A 251 14.08 1.65 0.37
C LEU A 251 12.69 2.19 0.03
N VAL A 252 12.40 2.19 -1.26
CA VAL A 252 11.14 2.64 -1.87
C VAL A 252 10.43 1.42 -2.44
N TYR A 253 9.24 1.16 -1.95
CA TYR A 253 8.39 0.04 -2.37
C TYR A 253 7.29 0.58 -3.27
N ALA A 254 7.21 0.10 -4.52
CA ALA A 254 6.23 0.52 -5.51
C ALA A 254 5.36 -0.66 -5.93
N CYS A 255 4.04 -0.49 -5.86
CA CYS A 255 3.07 -1.52 -6.24
C CYS A 255 2.88 -1.53 -7.76
N ASP A 256 3.44 -2.50 -8.45
CA ASP A 256 3.22 -2.74 -9.89
C ASP A 256 2.03 -3.68 -10.06
N ARG A 257 0.83 -3.10 -9.93
CA ARG A 257 -0.42 -3.78 -9.68
C ARG A 257 -0.74 -4.90 -10.67
N ALA A 258 -0.79 -4.62 -11.97
CA ALA A 258 -1.18 -5.62 -12.96
C ALA A 258 -0.04 -6.57 -13.36
N ASN A 259 1.20 -6.29 -12.99
CA ASN A 259 2.30 -7.24 -13.04
C ASN A 259 2.39 -8.13 -11.79
N ASP A 260 1.43 -8.01 -10.85
CA ASP A 260 1.30 -8.82 -9.64
C ASP A 260 2.58 -8.83 -8.79
N ARG A 261 3.17 -7.65 -8.56
CA ARG A 261 4.44 -7.54 -7.84
C ARG A 261 4.64 -6.19 -7.15
N ILE A 262 5.51 -6.19 -6.16
CA ILE A 262 6.07 -4.98 -5.58
C ILE A 262 7.52 -4.87 -6.06
N GLU A 263 7.88 -3.74 -6.63
CA GLU A 263 9.26 -3.42 -6.99
C GLU A 263 9.89 -2.55 -5.91
N VAL A 264 11.07 -2.95 -5.45
CA VAL A 264 11.81 -2.29 -4.35
C VAL A 264 13.04 -1.63 -4.91
N PHE A 265 13.15 -0.32 -4.71
CA PHE A 265 14.24 0.52 -5.21
C PHE A 265 15.01 1.16 -4.05
N ASP A 266 16.24 1.60 -4.29
CA ASP A 266 16.83 2.62 -3.43
C ASP A 266 16.23 4.01 -3.74
N LYS A 267 16.51 4.99 -2.88
CA LYS A 267 16.02 6.38 -3.06
C LYS A 267 16.56 7.08 -4.32
N LYS A 268 17.52 6.45 -5.04
CA LYS A 268 18.03 6.94 -6.33
C LYS A 268 17.32 6.31 -7.54
N GLY A 269 16.42 5.34 -7.31
CA GLY A 269 15.70 4.62 -8.35
C GLY A 269 16.40 3.36 -8.88
N ASN A 270 17.46 2.88 -8.21
CA ASN A 270 18.07 1.61 -8.59
C ASN A 270 17.27 0.44 -8.01
N LEU A 271 16.79 -0.46 -8.87
CA LEU A 271 16.06 -1.64 -8.45
C LEU A 271 16.93 -2.55 -7.58
N LYS A 272 16.41 -2.98 -6.45
CA LYS A 272 17.06 -3.88 -5.50
C LYS A 272 16.43 -5.26 -5.47
N ARG A 273 15.10 -5.32 -5.60
CA ARG A 273 14.36 -6.56 -5.44
C ARG A 273 12.98 -6.46 -6.07
N ILE A 274 12.44 -7.61 -6.46
CA ILE A 274 11.05 -7.80 -6.86
C ILE A 274 10.40 -8.80 -5.89
N ILE A 275 9.22 -8.47 -5.37
CA ILE A 275 8.43 -9.32 -4.49
C ILE A 275 7.14 -9.67 -5.24
N PRO A 276 6.93 -10.93 -5.61
CA PRO A 276 5.68 -11.34 -6.26
C PRO A 276 4.51 -11.31 -5.28
N VAL A 277 3.34 -10.91 -5.77
CA VAL A 277 2.06 -10.92 -5.05
C VAL A 277 1.06 -11.71 -5.89
N VAL A 278 0.73 -12.92 -5.47
CA VAL A 278 -0.22 -13.83 -6.15
C VAL A 278 -0.14 -13.78 -7.69
N PRO A 279 0.98 -14.24 -8.28
CA PRO A 279 1.21 -14.14 -9.72
C PRO A 279 0.09 -14.74 -10.56
N GLY A 280 -0.26 -14.10 -11.67
CA GLY A 280 -1.32 -14.50 -12.58
C GLY A 280 -2.68 -13.87 -12.31
N THR A 281 -2.82 -13.07 -11.26
CA THR A 281 -4.05 -12.31 -10.98
C THR A 281 -4.33 -11.28 -12.07
N GLY A 282 -3.33 -10.52 -12.49
CA GLY A 282 -3.45 -9.52 -13.55
C GLY A 282 -3.69 -10.11 -14.94
N ALA A 283 -3.29 -11.35 -15.16
CA ALA A 283 -3.49 -12.05 -16.43
C ALA A 283 -4.90 -12.64 -16.62
N ARG A 284 -5.76 -12.60 -15.61
CA ARG A 284 -7.15 -13.09 -15.72
C ARG A 284 -7.97 -12.19 -16.66
N PRO A 285 -9.02 -12.73 -17.33
CA PRO A 285 -9.97 -11.88 -18.05
C PRO A 285 -10.53 -10.79 -17.13
N ALA A 286 -10.40 -9.53 -17.53
CA ALA A 286 -10.68 -8.36 -16.69
C ALA A 286 -9.87 -8.32 -15.38
N GLY A 287 -8.72 -8.98 -15.32
CA GLY A 287 -7.82 -8.96 -14.17
C GLY A 287 -7.20 -7.59 -13.99
N ILE A 288 -7.26 -7.10 -12.75
CA ILE A 288 -6.77 -5.78 -12.37
C ILE A 288 -5.49 -5.85 -11.54
N GLY A 289 -4.95 -7.06 -11.38
CA GLY A 289 -3.74 -7.32 -10.61
C GLY A 289 -3.93 -7.37 -9.10
N SER A 290 -2.86 -7.75 -8.40
CA SER A 290 -2.89 -8.05 -6.97
C SER A 290 -2.20 -7.02 -6.09
N ALA A 291 -1.20 -6.29 -6.56
CA ALA A 291 -0.44 -5.36 -5.71
C ALA A 291 -1.03 -3.93 -5.74
N TRP A 292 -1.92 -3.61 -4.78
CA TRP A 292 -2.66 -2.33 -4.80
C TRP A 292 -2.12 -1.30 -3.82
N ASP A 293 -1.99 -1.62 -2.55
CA ASP A 293 -1.46 -0.73 -1.51
C ASP A 293 -0.73 -1.57 -0.46
N LEU A 294 0.15 -0.95 0.31
CA LEU A 294 0.83 -1.62 1.39
C LEU A 294 1.14 -0.68 2.55
N LYS A 295 1.26 -1.28 3.75
CA LYS A 295 1.82 -0.61 4.94
C LYS A 295 2.76 -1.59 5.67
N PHE A 296 3.67 -1.03 6.45
CA PHE A 296 4.57 -1.80 7.30
C PHE A 296 4.09 -1.82 8.74
N SER A 297 4.47 -2.87 9.48
CA SER A 297 4.28 -2.91 10.93
C SER A 297 5.12 -1.84 11.64
N ASN A 298 4.66 -1.41 12.81
CA ASN A 298 5.25 -0.28 13.55
C ASN A 298 6.52 -0.66 14.33
N ASP A 299 6.89 -1.95 14.37
CA ASP A 299 8.14 -2.36 15.04
C ASP A 299 9.37 -1.78 14.32
N ALA A 300 10.48 -1.61 15.06
CA ALA A 300 11.67 -0.92 14.57
C ALA A 300 12.25 -1.54 13.27
N THR A 301 12.04 -2.84 13.04
CA THR A 301 12.48 -3.54 11.84
C THR A 301 11.42 -3.58 10.74
N GLN A 302 10.20 -3.12 11.03
CA GLN A 302 9.05 -3.26 10.14
C GLN A 302 8.94 -4.71 9.64
N THR A 303 8.87 -5.65 10.60
CA THR A 303 8.94 -7.09 10.37
C THR A 303 7.90 -7.58 9.37
N PHE A 304 6.70 -7.00 9.43
CA PHE A 304 5.59 -7.35 8.55
C PHE A 304 5.30 -6.26 7.52
N MET A 305 4.85 -6.69 6.36
CA MET A 305 4.27 -5.85 5.34
C MET A 305 2.84 -6.35 5.10
N PHE A 306 1.87 -5.44 5.24
CA PHE A 306 0.45 -5.66 4.99
C PHE A 306 0.13 -5.16 3.60
N GLU A 307 -0.25 -6.07 2.72
CA GLU A 307 -0.45 -5.79 1.31
C GLU A 307 -1.91 -6.01 0.93
N VAL A 308 -2.47 -5.06 0.18
CA VAL A 308 -3.84 -5.05 -0.32
C VAL A 308 -3.88 -5.72 -1.69
N ASP A 309 -4.54 -6.86 -1.75
CA ASP A 309 -4.83 -7.57 -3.00
C ASP A 309 -6.31 -7.39 -3.38
N GLY A 310 -6.61 -6.28 -4.06
CA GLY A 310 -7.97 -5.98 -4.52
C GLY A 310 -8.41 -6.85 -5.70
N GLY A 311 -7.52 -7.59 -6.34
CA GLY A 311 -7.85 -8.56 -7.38
C GLY A 311 -8.35 -9.90 -6.84
N ASN A 312 -8.01 -10.23 -5.60
CA ASN A 312 -8.43 -11.45 -4.90
C ASN A 312 -9.27 -11.16 -3.65
N GLU A 313 -9.44 -9.88 -3.28
CA GLU A 313 -10.18 -9.42 -2.10
C GLU A 313 -9.59 -9.99 -0.79
N VAL A 314 -8.26 -9.92 -0.68
CA VAL A 314 -7.49 -10.42 0.47
C VAL A 314 -6.50 -9.36 0.93
N LEU A 315 -6.33 -9.23 2.23
CA LEU A 315 -5.21 -8.50 2.82
C LEU A 315 -4.16 -9.51 3.27
N TRP A 316 -2.98 -9.46 2.62
CA TRP A 316 -1.88 -10.37 2.90
C TRP A 316 -0.94 -9.82 3.95
N THR A 317 -0.42 -10.69 4.81
CA THR A 317 0.69 -10.40 5.71
C THR A 317 1.95 -11.08 5.18
N PHE A 318 2.94 -10.29 4.82
CA PHE A 318 4.25 -10.77 4.37
C PHE A 318 5.27 -10.69 5.51
N ASN A 319 6.23 -11.61 5.52
CA ASN A 319 7.52 -11.32 6.11
C ASN A 319 8.24 -10.35 5.16
N ARG A 320 8.45 -9.10 5.60
CA ARG A 320 9.01 -8.06 4.75
C ARG A 320 10.42 -8.39 4.28
N ALA A 321 11.28 -8.87 5.18
CA ALA A 321 12.67 -9.20 4.84
C ALA A 321 12.76 -10.36 3.84
N ALA A 322 11.98 -11.41 4.02
CA ALA A 322 11.95 -12.55 3.10
C ALA A 322 11.15 -12.26 1.82
N GLY A 323 10.14 -11.38 1.86
CA GLY A 323 9.18 -11.15 0.77
C GLY A 323 8.25 -12.34 0.55
N LEU A 324 7.92 -13.05 1.62
CA LEU A 324 7.08 -14.24 1.59
C LEU A 324 5.76 -13.98 2.30
N ILE A 325 4.65 -14.43 1.71
CA ILE A 325 3.34 -14.43 2.34
C ILE A 325 3.37 -15.39 3.53
N LEU A 326 2.95 -14.90 4.70
CA LEU A 326 2.81 -15.66 5.93
C LEU A 326 1.36 -16.03 6.22
N ALA A 327 0.45 -15.09 5.97
CA ALA A 327 -0.98 -15.23 6.26
C ALA A 327 -1.78 -14.27 5.37
N GLY A 328 -3.09 -14.45 5.33
CA GLY A 328 -4.01 -13.52 4.70
C GLY A 328 -5.39 -13.64 5.33
N PHE A 329 -6.19 -12.59 5.21
CA PHE A 329 -7.59 -12.60 5.63
C PHE A 329 -8.45 -11.80 4.65
N GLY A 330 -9.76 -12.01 4.72
CA GLY A 330 -10.73 -11.45 3.80
C GLY A 330 -11.08 -12.42 2.67
N ARG A 331 -12.12 -12.09 1.97
CA ARG A 331 -12.65 -12.80 0.80
C ARG A 331 -13.66 -11.90 0.09
N PRO A 332 -14.04 -12.18 -1.16
CA PRO A 332 -15.12 -11.46 -1.84
C PRO A 332 -16.45 -11.55 -1.07
N GLY A 333 -17.09 -10.39 -0.83
CA GLY A 333 -18.39 -10.34 -0.16
C GLY A 333 -18.72 -8.96 0.43
N HIS A 334 -19.89 -8.88 1.10
CA HIS A 334 -20.43 -7.64 1.65
C HIS A 334 -20.60 -7.65 3.17
N MET A 335 -20.32 -8.79 3.82
CA MET A 335 -20.43 -8.88 5.28
C MET A 335 -19.23 -8.21 5.96
N ALA A 336 -19.31 -7.98 7.26
CA ALA A 336 -18.17 -7.48 8.03
C ALA A 336 -17.01 -8.47 7.93
N GLY A 337 -15.84 -7.98 7.55
CA GLY A 337 -14.65 -8.80 7.31
C GLY A 337 -14.51 -9.39 5.90
N ASP A 338 -15.55 -9.34 5.07
CA ASP A 338 -15.44 -9.59 3.63
C ASP A 338 -15.03 -8.29 2.92
N PHE A 339 -14.57 -8.37 1.67
CA PHE A 339 -14.18 -7.22 0.86
C PHE A 339 -14.90 -7.17 -0.48
N THR A 340 -15.11 -5.95 -0.97
CA THR A 340 -15.56 -5.66 -2.32
C THR A 340 -14.77 -4.47 -2.85
N PHE A 341 -13.84 -4.71 -3.76
CA PHE A 341 -12.85 -3.75 -4.22
C PHE A 341 -12.03 -3.16 -3.07
N LEU A 342 -11.38 -4.04 -2.29
CA LEU A 342 -10.38 -3.66 -1.31
C LEU A 342 -9.29 -2.82 -1.99
N HIS A 343 -9.05 -1.59 -1.51
CA HIS A 343 -8.27 -0.62 -2.27
C HIS A 343 -7.10 -0.01 -1.51
N SER A 344 -7.28 0.28 -0.24
CA SER A 344 -6.26 0.95 0.58
C SER A 344 -6.21 0.38 1.98
N VAL A 345 -5.06 0.57 2.65
CA VAL A 345 -4.86 0.17 4.04
C VAL A 345 -4.11 1.26 4.81
N ALA A 346 -4.48 1.45 6.08
CA ALA A 346 -3.74 2.23 7.06
C ALA A 346 -3.52 1.39 8.32
N ILE A 347 -2.54 1.77 9.15
CA ILE A 347 -2.20 1.08 10.40
C ILE A 347 -2.07 2.10 11.52
N ASP A 348 -2.72 1.86 12.66
CA ASP A 348 -2.60 2.69 13.86
C ASP A 348 -1.38 2.30 14.72
N SER A 349 -1.09 3.08 15.76
CA SER A 349 0.04 2.85 16.67
C SER A 349 -0.05 1.50 17.40
N LYS A 350 -1.26 0.94 17.56
CA LYS A 350 -1.53 -0.35 18.20
C LYS A 350 -1.43 -1.53 17.22
N GLY A 351 -1.22 -1.25 15.94
CA GLY A 351 -1.13 -2.24 14.88
C GLY A 351 -2.49 -2.73 14.36
N ASN A 352 -3.59 -2.02 14.66
CA ASN A 352 -4.87 -2.29 14.00
C ASN A 352 -4.82 -1.80 12.56
N LEU A 353 -5.55 -2.48 11.68
CA LEU A 353 -5.62 -2.13 10.27
C LEU A 353 -6.96 -1.49 9.92
N PHE A 354 -6.92 -0.50 9.05
CA PHE A 354 -8.10 0.18 8.52
C PHE A 354 -8.07 0.07 7.00
N THR A 355 -9.17 -0.39 6.40
CA THR A 355 -9.25 -0.64 4.96
C THR A 355 -10.30 0.24 4.31
N GLY A 356 -9.99 0.77 3.12
CA GLY A 356 -10.94 1.46 2.25
C GLY A 356 -11.34 0.59 1.07
N GLU A 357 -12.61 0.62 0.71
CA GLU A 357 -13.18 -0.12 -0.43
C GLU A 357 -13.78 0.84 -1.45
N THR A 358 -13.38 0.68 -2.73
CA THR A 358 -13.90 1.49 -3.84
C THR A 358 -15.05 0.78 -4.58
N ILE A 359 -15.48 1.35 -5.67
CA ILE A 359 -16.46 0.84 -6.64
C ILE A 359 -17.71 0.24 -5.98
N GLY A 360 -17.72 -1.04 -5.67
CA GLY A 360 -18.87 -1.74 -5.09
C GLY A 360 -18.90 -1.73 -3.56
N GLY A 361 -17.74 -1.65 -2.90
CA GLY A 361 -17.63 -1.76 -1.44
C GLY A 361 -18.07 -0.51 -0.69
N ARG A 362 -17.57 0.66 -1.09
CA ARG A 362 -18.00 1.99 -0.61
C ARG A 362 -18.01 2.15 0.90
N ARG A 363 -17.05 1.54 1.59
CA ARG A 363 -16.98 1.53 3.05
C ARG A 363 -15.55 1.57 3.55
N ILE A 364 -15.43 1.80 4.84
CA ILE A 364 -14.21 1.64 5.62
C ILE A 364 -14.45 0.58 6.70
N GLN A 365 -13.45 -0.26 6.98
CA GLN A 365 -13.51 -1.25 8.04
C GLN A 365 -12.27 -1.17 8.92
N LYS A 366 -12.43 -1.43 10.23
CA LYS A 366 -11.35 -1.61 11.20
C LYS A 366 -11.15 -3.08 11.51
N PHE A 367 -9.91 -3.52 11.54
CA PHE A 367 -9.50 -4.86 11.95
C PHE A 367 -8.59 -4.75 13.16
N LYS A 368 -9.08 -5.20 14.31
CA LYS A 368 -8.31 -5.24 15.55
C LYS A 368 -7.26 -6.33 15.47
N ARG A 369 -6.04 -5.99 15.87
CA ARG A 369 -4.96 -6.95 16.01
C ARG A 369 -5.22 -7.85 17.23
N HIS A 370 -5.06 -9.17 17.06
CA HIS A 370 -5.07 -10.17 18.11
C HIS A 370 -3.74 -10.91 18.13
N GLY A 371 -3.31 -11.35 19.31
CA GLY A 371 -2.07 -12.13 19.46
C GLY A 371 -0.81 -11.29 19.17
N GLY A 372 -0.29 -10.66 20.19
CA GLY A 372 1.06 -10.11 20.30
C GLY A 372 1.55 -10.45 21.71
N GLU A 373 2.87 -10.37 21.95
CA GLU A 373 3.51 -10.72 23.23
C GLU A 373 3.02 -9.92 24.45
N ASP A 374 2.07 -8.99 24.27
CA ASP A 374 1.46 -8.20 25.35
C ASP A 374 0.14 -8.87 25.77
N GLY A 375 0.23 -10.09 26.34
CA GLY A 375 -0.87 -10.94 26.75
C GLY A 375 -1.92 -10.31 27.67
N ASN A 376 -2.75 -9.42 27.14
CA ASN A 376 -4.03 -8.99 27.71
C ASN A 376 -5.08 -9.08 26.59
N ASP A 377 -5.62 -10.28 26.42
CA ASP A 377 -6.91 -10.49 25.79
C ASP A 377 -7.99 -10.26 26.88
N ASP A 378 -8.61 -9.08 26.88
CA ASP A 378 -9.89 -8.82 27.53
C ASP A 378 -11.00 -8.71 26.47
#